data_aae3a1adb4b247cb4c6ae456fe83e619
#
_entry.id   aae3a1adb4b247cb4c6ae456fe83e619
#
_cell.length_a   1.000
_cell.length_b   1.000
_cell.length_c   1.000
_cell.angle_alpha   90.00
_cell.angle_beta   90.00
_cell.angle_gamma   90.00
#
_symmetry.space_group_name_H-M   'P 1'
#
loop_
_entity.id
_entity.type
_entity.pdbx_description
1 polymer ?
#
loop_
_entity_poly.entity_id
_entity_poly.type
_entity_poly.pdbx_seq_one_letter_code
_entity_poly.pdbx_strand_id
1 'polypeptide(L)'
;MPSRPATRVEYNTTPLAPVIESLVDEMTHPQKDDAEPKRSVLANTRLTSLVGLIIFVELFVIGITVPAIGKLFTLHAIIGYMLIPPLILKLASTSYRFAQYYLRNPRYYRAGPPHPLLRIAAPLLVLATIALMVSGVMLMVVGPYSASVQTWRGIHQASFIAWFALAVVHIAVYFPKALYQGGGELGLRSWGRLRFSRARPRASRLRIVVALAFLLGGVVVVAVGYRYIGPWHQVLTQGFGLAHH
;
A
#
# COMPACT_ATOMS: atom_id res chain seq x y z
N MET A 1 5.98 -49.15 43.18
CA MET A 1 5.66 -49.00 41.74
C MET A 1 5.94 -47.57 41.33
N PRO A 2 6.95 -47.29 40.50
CA PRO A 2 7.18 -45.96 40.05
C PRO A 2 6.24 -45.64 38.83
N SER A 3 5.58 -44.50 38.89
CA SER A 3 4.71 -43.99 37.86
C SER A 3 5.51 -43.62 36.60
N ARG A 4 5.10 -44.15 35.43
CA ARG A 4 5.66 -43.78 34.12
C ARG A 4 5.40 -42.30 33.85
N PRO A 5 6.42 -41.53 33.38
CA PRO A 5 6.16 -40.19 32.90
C PRO A 5 5.34 -40.23 31.61
N ALA A 6 4.30 -39.41 31.55
CA ALA A 6 3.51 -39.18 30.36
C ALA A 6 4.41 -38.73 29.21
N THR A 7 4.44 -39.48 28.11
CA THR A 7 5.07 -39.10 26.85
C THR A 7 4.39 -37.83 26.34
N ARG A 8 5.14 -36.73 26.38
CA ARG A 8 4.76 -35.49 25.73
C ARG A 8 4.68 -35.78 24.24
N VAL A 9 3.49 -35.72 23.67
CA VAL A 9 3.31 -35.74 22.22
C VAL A 9 3.96 -34.47 21.68
N GLU A 10 5.14 -34.60 21.07
CA GLU A 10 5.71 -33.55 20.24
C GLU A 10 4.78 -33.37 19.04
N TYR A 11 3.99 -32.30 19.08
CA TYR A 11 3.32 -31.82 17.88
C TYR A 11 4.42 -31.44 16.88
N ASN A 12 4.44 -32.18 15.78
CA ASN A 12 5.29 -31.90 14.62
C ASN A 12 4.81 -30.54 14.05
N THR A 13 5.40 -29.46 14.59
CA THR A 13 5.09 -28.12 14.14
C THR A 13 5.62 -27.98 12.73
N THR A 14 4.74 -27.83 11.77
CA THR A 14 5.10 -27.51 10.40
C THR A 14 6.06 -26.31 10.43
N PRO A 15 7.08 -26.22 9.55
CA PRO A 15 8.07 -25.14 9.57
C PRO A 15 7.43 -23.75 9.40
N LEU A 16 6.16 -23.68 9.04
CA LEU A 16 5.38 -22.44 8.91
C LEU A 16 4.78 -21.94 10.24
N ALA A 17 4.60 -22.81 11.25
CA ALA A 17 3.95 -22.40 12.51
C ALA A 17 4.68 -21.23 13.20
N PRO A 18 6.01 -21.28 13.42
CA PRO A 18 6.73 -20.18 14.06
C PRO A 18 6.73 -18.90 13.21
N VAL A 19 6.63 -19.01 11.88
CA VAL A 19 6.51 -17.87 10.98
C VAL A 19 5.15 -17.20 11.14
N ILE A 20 4.08 -18.01 11.22
CA ILE A 20 2.71 -17.50 11.40
C ILE A 20 2.58 -16.86 12.79
N GLU A 21 3.10 -17.50 13.84
CA GLU A 21 3.06 -16.95 15.19
C GLU A 21 3.79 -15.61 15.28
N SER A 22 4.98 -15.48 14.67
CA SER A 22 5.71 -14.21 14.68
C SER A 22 5.03 -13.12 13.86
N LEU A 23 4.32 -13.47 12.80
CA LEU A 23 3.49 -12.51 12.04
C LEU A 23 2.27 -12.07 12.85
N VAL A 24 1.62 -13.01 13.52
CA VAL A 24 0.48 -12.72 14.40
C VAL A 24 0.91 -11.84 15.57
N ASP A 25 2.07 -12.11 16.16
CA ASP A 25 2.62 -11.27 17.23
C ASP A 25 2.94 -9.85 16.73
N GLU A 26 3.55 -9.69 15.55
CA GLU A 26 3.77 -8.37 14.94
C GLU A 26 2.46 -7.63 14.59
N MET A 27 1.40 -8.35 14.25
CA MET A 27 0.07 -7.79 13.98
C MET A 27 -0.65 -7.36 15.27
N THR A 28 -0.57 -8.19 16.33
CA THR A 28 -1.31 -7.99 17.58
C THR A 28 -0.56 -7.12 18.58
N HIS A 29 0.76 -7.19 18.57
CA HIS A 29 1.66 -6.40 19.41
C HIS A 29 2.64 -5.59 18.54
N PRO A 30 2.15 -4.51 17.88
CA PRO A 30 3.05 -3.64 17.13
C PRO A 30 4.14 -3.17 18.08
N GLN A 31 5.38 -3.55 17.79
CA GLN A 31 6.55 -3.41 18.66
C GLN A 31 6.51 -2.10 19.44
N LYS A 32 6.44 -2.20 20.76
CA LYS A 32 6.86 -1.13 21.63
C LYS A 32 8.35 -0.95 21.37
N ASP A 33 8.71 0.09 20.58
CA ASP A 33 10.08 0.54 20.46
C ASP A 33 10.53 0.94 21.87
N ASP A 34 11.20 0.06 22.60
CA ASP A 34 11.72 0.28 23.96
C ASP A 34 12.83 1.34 23.98
N ALA A 35 13.30 1.77 22.83
CA ALA A 35 14.13 2.96 22.66
C ALA A 35 13.28 4.08 22.04
N GLU A 36 13.14 5.22 22.73
CA GLU A 36 12.45 6.41 22.16
C GLU A 36 13.00 6.70 20.75
N PRO A 37 12.21 6.49 19.68
CA PRO A 37 12.70 6.72 18.33
C PRO A 37 12.95 8.22 18.17
N LYS A 38 14.14 8.58 17.66
CA LYS A 38 14.48 9.99 17.45
C LYS A 38 13.37 10.65 16.61
N ARG A 39 13.03 11.90 16.92
CA ARG A 39 11.92 12.67 16.33
C ARG A 39 11.83 12.56 14.81
N SER A 40 12.98 12.45 14.11
CA SER A 40 13.02 12.31 12.64
C SER A 40 12.48 10.97 12.13
N VAL A 41 12.79 9.85 12.82
CA VAL A 41 12.29 8.49 12.47
C VAL A 41 10.79 8.44 12.68
N LEU A 42 10.31 8.94 13.82
CA LEU A 42 8.89 8.99 14.14
C LEU A 42 8.12 9.89 13.15
N ALA A 43 8.70 11.04 12.76
CA ALA A 43 8.07 11.94 11.79
C ALA A 43 7.89 11.26 10.42
N ASN A 44 8.91 10.57 9.92
CA ASN A 44 8.83 9.83 8.66
C ASN A 44 7.84 8.66 8.76
N THR A 45 7.85 7.92 9.86
CA THR A 45 6.89 6.82 10.06
C THR A 45 5.44 7.31 10.06
N ARG A 46 5.16 8.43 10.73
CA ARG A 46 3.82 9.04 10.75
C ARG A 46 3.37 9.55 9.38
N LEU A 47 4.27 10.21 8.62
CA LEU A 47 3.99 10.62 7.25
C LEU A 47 3.67 9.40 6.37
N THR A 48 4.52 8.38 6.42
CA THR A 48 4.34 7.13 5.66
C THR A 48 3.02 6.44 6.01
N SER A 49 2.61 6.46 7.29
CA SER A 49 1.35 5.90 7.76
C SER A 49 0.14 6.71 7.29
N LEU A 50 0.21 8.05 7.37
CA LEU A 50 -0.85 8.94 6.89
C LEU A 50 -1.10 8.77 5.40
N VAL A 51 -0.02 8.81 4.61
CA VAL A 51 -0.09 8.59 3.15
C VAL A 51 -0.60 7.17 2.84
N GLY A 52 -0.20 6.18 3.65
CA GLY A 52 -0.71 4.82 3.53
C GLY A 52 -2.21 4.69 3.73
N LEU A 53 -2.82 5.47 4.63
CA LEU A 53 -4.27 5.50 4.81
C LEU A 53 -4.97 6.17 3.61
N ILE A 54 -4.41 7.25 3.07
CA ILE A 54 -4.94 7.90 1.86
C ILE A 54 -4.95 6.89 0.69
N ILE A 55 -3.80 6.27 0.43
CA ILE A 55 -3.67 5.25 -0.61
C ILE A 55 -4.64 4.08 -0.37
N PHE A 56 -4.83 3.65 0.87
CA PHE A 56 -5.77 2.57 1.21
C PHE A 56 -7.21 2.93 0.80
N VAL A 57 -7.65 4.17 1.05
CA VAL A 57 -8.98 4.64 0.62
C VAL A 57 -9.07 4.66 -0.91
N GLU A 58 -8.06 5.20 -1.60
CA GLU A 58 -8.02 5.22 -3.08
C GLU A 58 -8.04 3.80 -3.66
N LEU A 59 -7.25 2.88 -3.08
CA LEU A 59 -7.22 1.47 -3.48
C LEU A 59 -8.55 0.75 -3.22
N PHE A 60 -9.24 1.08 -2.15
CA PHE A 60 -10.57 0.55 -1.87
C PHE A 60 -11.58 1.00 -2.94
N VAL A 61 -11.57 2.29 -3.29
CA VAL A 61 -12.45 2.84 -4.32
C VAL A 61 -12.13 2.22 -5.69
N ILE A 62 -10.84 2.17 -6.09
CA ILE A 62 -10.46 1.58 -7.39
C ILE A 62 -10.77 0.06 -7.42
N GLY A 63 -10.62 -0.63 -6.30
CA GLY A 63 -10.92 -2.06 -6.16
C GLY A 63 -12.39 -2.38 -6.47
N ILE A 64 -13.33 -1.53 -6.04
CA ILE A 64 -14.75 -1.66 -6.34
C ILE A 64 -15.02 -1.55 -7.85
N THR A 65 -14.19 -0.83 -8.60
CA THR A 65 -14.38 -0.65 -10.04
C THR A 65 -13.96 -1.88 -10.85
N VAL A 66 -13.08 -2.74 -10.32
CA VAL A 66 -12.52 -3.87 -11.06
C VAL A 66 -13.58 -4.88 -11.54
N PRO A 67 -14.53 -5.34 -10.69
CA PRO A 67 -15.58 -6.26 -11.12
C PRO A 67 -16.56 -5.67 -12.15
N ALA A 68 -16.64 -4.34 -12.20
CA ALA A 68 -17.56 -3.61 -13.07
C ALA A 68 -16.82 -2.68 -14.05
N ILE A 69 -15.62 -3.07 -14.48
CA ILE A 69 -14.71 -2.22 -15.25
C ILE A 69 -15.34 -1.66 -16.52
N GLY A 70 -16.20 -2.42 -17.21
CA GLY A 70 -16.90 -1.95 -18.42
C GLY A 70 -17.80 -0.75 -18.17
N LYS A 71 -18.42 -0.66 -16.98
CA LYS A 71 -19.30 0.46 -16.59
C LYS A 71 -18.55 1.56 -15.83
N LEU A 72 -17.53 1.17 -15.06
CA LEU A 72 -16.81 2.07 -14.14
C LEU A 72 -15.41 2.42 -14.62
N PHE A 73 -15.12 2.22 -15.91
CA PHE A 73 -13.79 2.47 -16.48
C PHE A 73 -13.31 3.90 -16.23
N THR A 74 -14.14 4.89 -16.46
CA THR A 74 -13.79 6.30 -16.25
C THR A 74 -13.38 6.55 -14.80
N LEU A 75 -14.13 6.01 -13.84
CA LEU A 75 -13.80 6.12 -12.41
C LEU A 75 -12.50 5.39 -12.09
N HIS A 76 -12.30 4.17 -12.63
CA HIS A 76 -11.07 3.42 -12.49
C HIS A 76 -9.84 4.22 -12.96
N ALA A 77 -9.92 4.81 -14.15
CA ALA A 77 -8.85 5.60 -14.73
C ALA A 77 -8.58 6.89 -13.91
N ILE A 78 -9.62 7.60 -13.47
CA ILE A 78 -9.49 8.81 -12.65
C ILE A 78 -8.79 8.48 -11.33
N ILE A 79 -9.25 7.47 -10.59
CA ILE A 79 -8.64 7.10 -9.32
C ILE A 79 -7.22 6.55 -9.54
N GLY A 80 -6.99 5.79 -10.63
CA GLY A 80 -5.66 5.32 -11.01
C GLY A 80 -4.67 6.47 -11.22
N TYR A 81 -5.07 7.56 -11.85
CA TYR A 81 -4.26 8.76 -11.98
C TYR A 81 -4.07 9.51 -10.65
N MET A 82 -5.13 9.62 -9.83
CA MET A 82 -5.04 10.24 -8.51
C MET A 82 -4.04 9.53 -7.60
N LEU A 83 -3.95 8.22 -7.72
CA LEU A 83 -3.08 7.37 -6.90
C LEU A 83 -1.58 7.63 -7.14
N ILE A 84 -1.18 8.11 -8.33
CA ILE A 84 0.23 8.23 -8.72
C ILE A 84 1.04 9.10 -7.74
N PRO A 85 0.70 10.37 -7.45
CA PRO A 85 1.52 11.19 -6.57
C PRO A 85 1.58 10.70 -5.11
N PRO A 86 0.48 10.35 -4.42
CA PRO A 86 0.56 9.76 -3.09
C PRO A 86 1.42 8.50 -3.04
N LEU A 87 1.35 7.67 -4.08
CA LEU A 87 2.15 6.46 -4.19
C LEU A 87 3.65 6.78 -4.34
N ILE A 88 4.02 7.76 -5.17
CA ILE A 88 5.41 8.24 -5.28
C ILE A 88 5.91 8.70 -3.91
N LEU A 89 5.13 9.49 -3.16
CA LEU A 89 5.50 9.94 -1.83
C LEU A 89 5.69 8.75 -0.86
N LYS A 90 4.80 7.77 -0.93
CA LYS A 90 4.88 6.53 -0.12
C LYS A 90 6.14 5.76 -0.44
N LEU A 91 6.41 5.52 -1.72
CA LEU A 91 7.60 4.79 -2.17
C LEU A 91 8.87 5.54 -1.78
N ALA A 92 8.94 6.86 -2.01
CA ALA A 92 10.10 7.67 -1.64
C ALA A 92 10.37 7.63 -0.13
N SER A 93 9.33 7.80 0.72
CA SER A 93 9.49 7.78 2.17
C SER A 93 9.90 6.40 2.69
N THR A 94 9.40 5.32 2.08
CA THR A 94 9.75 3.95 2.43
C THR A 94 11.16 3.59 1.96
N SER A 95 11.51 3.95 0.72
CA SER A 95 12.85 3.74 0.15
C SER A 95 13.91 4.51 0.93
N TYR A 96 13.61 5.74 1.38
CA TYR A 96 14.50 6.50 2.25
C TYR A 96 14.79 5.74 3.54
N ARG A 97 13.77 5.19 4.21
CA ARG A 97 13.96 4.39 5.44
C ARG A 97 14.78 3.13 5.16
N PHE A 98 14.49 2.43 4.08
CA PHE A 98 15.22 1.25 3.64
C PHE A 98 16.70 1.59 3.42
N ALA A 99 17.01 2.62 2.63
CA ALA A 99 18.38 3.07 2.40
C ALA A 99 19.11 3.42 3.70
N GLN A 100 18.47 4.18 4.61
CA GLN A 100 19.05 4.55 5.88
C GLN A 100 19.36 3.33 6.78
N TYR A 101 18.53 2.29 6.72
CA TYR A 101 18.77 1.04 7.43
C TYR A 101 20.02 0.32 6.89
N TYR A 102 20.12 0.13 5.57
CA TYR A 102 21.26 -0.56 4.95
C TYR A 102 22.58 0.25 4.98
N LEU A 103 22.47 1.57 4.98
CA LEU A 103 23.61 2.48 5.23
C LEU A 103 24.05 2.50 6.72
N ARG A 104 23.46 1.63 7.55
CA ARG A 104 23.76 1.51 8.98
C ARG A 104 23.62 2.82 9.75
N ASN A 105 22.72 3.73 9.34
CA ASN A 105 22.47 4.93 10.12
C ASN A 105 21.96 4.52 11.51
N PRO A 106 22.66 4.91 12.61
CA PRO A 106 22.34 4.45 13.96
C PRO A 106 20.89 4.74 14.38
N ARG A 107 20.27 5.76 13.79
CA ARG A 107 18.89 6.17 14.09
C ARG A 107 17.85 5.18 13.56
N TYR A 108 18.14 4.50 12.45
CA TYR A 108 17.23 3.59 11.75
C TYR A 108 17.63 2.13 12.01
N TYR A 109 18.92 1.86 12.20
CA TYR A 109 19.44 0.52 12.41
C TYR A 109 18.98 -0.08 13.75
N ARG A 110 18.88 0.74 14.81
CA ARG A 110 18.43 0.29 16.15
C ARG A 110 16.96 -0.15 16.20
N ALA A 111 16.14 0.28 15.25
CA ALA A 111 14.74 -0.15 15.16
C ALA A 111 14.58 -1.62 14.73
N GLY A 112 15.68 -2.31 14.47
CA GLY A 112 15.70 -3.71 14.04
C GLY A 112 15.26 -3.92 12.60
N PRO A 113 15.52 -5.10 12.05
CA PRO A 113 15.06 -5.47 10.74
C PRO A 113 13.57 -5.92 10.79
N PRO A 114 12.80 -5.67 9.72
CA PRO A 114 11.49 -6.29 9.59
C PRO A 114 11.62 -7.82 9.52
N HIS A 115 10.53 -8.53 9.79
CA HIS A 115 10.44 -9.98 9.67
C HIS A 115 11.03 -10.48 8.34
N PRO A 116 11.78 -11.60 8.30
CA PRO A 116 12.47 -12.07 7.07
C PRO A 116 11.53 -12.20 5.87
N LEU A 117 10.30 -12.70 6.06
CA LEU A 117 9.31 -12.82 5.01
C LEU A 117 8.95 -11.45 4.40
N LEU A 118 8.78 -10.43 5.23
CA LEU A 118 8.45 -9.08 4.79
C LEU A 118 9.62 -8.39 4.09
N ARG A 119 10.87 -8.80 4.36
CA ARG A 119 12.06 -8.30 3.64
C ARG A 119 12.07 -8.71 2.17
N ILE A 120 11.54 -9.91 1.85
CA ILE A 120 11.42 -10.40 0.48
C ILE A 120 10.14 -9.86 -0.16
N ALA A 121 9.03 -9.88 0.57
CA ALA A 121 7.75 -9.40 0.06
C ALA A 121 7.75 -7.90 -0.27
N ALA A 122 8.47 -7.07 0.49
CA ALA A 122 8.48 -5.63 0.29
C ALA A 122 9.07 -5.20 -1.08
N PRO A 123 10.26 -5.62 -1.51
CA PRO A 123 10.77 -5.29 -2.85
C PRO A 123 9.91 -5.87 -3.96
N LEU A 124 9.35 -7.07 -3.80
CA LEU A 124 8.42 -7.66 -4.78
C LEU A 124 7.15 -6.83 -4.91
N LEU A 125 6.59 -6.37 -3.79
CA LEU A 125 5.43 -5.48 -3.79
C LEU A 125 5.75 -4.15 -4.49
N VAL A 126 6.93 -3.57 -4.25
CA VAL A 126 7.38 -2.34 -4.93
C VAL A 126 7.48 -2.57 -6.45
N LEU A 127 8.10 -3.65 -6.89
CA LEU A 127 8.22 -3.98 -8.32
C LEU A 127 6.85 -4.21 -8.96
N ALA A 128 5.97 -4.99 -8.32
CA ALA A 128 4.61 -5.21 -8.80
C ALA A 128 3.81 -3.91 -8.86
N THR A 129 3.99 -3.01 -7.89
CA THR A 129 3.36 -1.69 -7.88
C THR A 129 3.83 -0.82 -9.05
N ILE A 130 5.14 -0.79 -9.31
CA ILE A 130 5.70 -0.03 -10.45
C ILE A 130 5.18 -0.61 -11.77
N ALA A 131 5.21 -1.94 -11.93
CA ALA A 131 4.70 -2.60 -13.13
C ALA A 131 3.21 -2.31 -13.37
N LEU A 132 2.40 -2.37 -12.30
CA LEU A 132 0.97 -2.07 -12.37
C LEU A 132 0.72 -0.61 -12.77
N MET A 133 1.42 0.34 -12.17
CA MET A 133 1.26 1.77 -12.49
C MET A 133 1.74 2.09 -13.90
N VAL A 134 2.93 1.62 -14.27
CA VAL A 134 3.49 1.85 -15.61
C VAL A 134 2.58 1.25 -16.68
N SER A 135 2.14 0.00 -16.52
CA SER A 135 1.24 -0.65 -17.49
C SER A 135 -0.11 0.05 -17.59
N GLY A 136 -0.66 0.54 -16.47
CA GLY A 136 -1.89 1.33 -16.48
C GLY A 136 -1.74 2.64 -17.26
N VAL A 137 -0.66 3.39 -17.02
CA VAL A 137 -0.36 4.61 -17.77
C VAL A 137 -0.11 4.30 -19.26
N MET A 138 0.63 3.24 -19.56
CA MET A 138 0.89 2.83 -20.96
C MET A 138 -0.38 2.45 -21.70
N LEU A 139 -1.31 1.75 -21.08
CA LEU A 139 -2.64 1.48 -21.67
C LEU A 139 -3.34 2.77 -22.06
N MET A 140 -3.33 3.77 -21.19
CA MET A 140 -3.97 5.04 -21.48
C MET A 140 -3.29 5.78 -22.62
N VAL A 141 -1.95 5.81 -22.65
CA VAL A 141 -1.16 6.54 -23.66
C VAL A 141 -1.24 5.88 -25.04
N VAL A 142 -1.13 4.56 -25.13
CA VAL A 142 -1.21 3.85 -26.40
C VAL A 142 -2.63 3.82 -26.98
N GLY A 143 -3.62 3.90 -26.12
CA GLY A 143 -5.03 3.92 -26.53
C GLY A 143 -5.59 2.55 -26.95
N PRO A 144 -6.91 2.46 -27.13
CA PRO A 144 -7.60 1.18 -27.38
C PRO A 144 -7.36 0.58 -28.77
N TYR A 145 -6.91 1.37 -29.74
CA TYR A 145 -6.72 0.95 -31.14
C TYR A 145 -5.27 0.58 -31.48
N SER A 146 -4.36 0.66 -30.50
CA SER A 146 -2.96 0.33 -30.72
C SER A 146 -2.74 -1.17 -30.90
N ALA A 147 -1.81 -1.57 -31.81
CA ALA A 147 -1.40 -2.95 -31.94
C ALA A 147 -0.80 -3.54 -30.67
N SER A 148 -0.24 -2.72 -29.78
CA SER A 148 0.35 -3.14 -28.49
C SER A 148 -0.65 -3.19 -27.33
N VAL A 149 -1.92 -2.85 -27.54
CA VAL A 149 -2.92 -2.75 -26.46
C VAL A 149 -3.09 -4.06 -25.70
N GLN A 150 -3.12 -5.21 -26.39
CA GLN A 150 -3.29 -6.50 -25.73
C GLN A 150 -2.08 -6.87 -24.86
N THR A 151 -0.87 -6.52 -25.31
CA THR A 151 0.36 -6.72 -24.52
C THR A 151 0.29 -5.93 -23.21
N TRP A 152 0.00 -4.63 -23.29
CA TRP A 152 -0.10 -3.77 -22.09
C TRP A 152 -1.24 -4.18 -21.17
N ARG A 153 -2.38 -4.62 -21.73
CA ARG A 153 -3.49 -5.16 -20.95
C ARG A 153 -3.07 -6.43 -20.20
N GLY A 154 -2.39 -7.35 -20.87
CA GLY A 154 -1.86 -8.58 -20.24
C GLY A 154 -0.89 -8.27 -19.10
N ILE A 155 0.06 -7.34 -19.32
CA ILE A 155 1.00 -6.90 -18.29
C ILE A 155 0.23 -6.27 -17.09
N HIS A 156 -0.75 -5.41 -17.35
CA HIS A 156 -1.53 -4.76 -16.30
C HIS A 156 -2.31 -5.77 -15.46
N GLN A 157 -2.96 -6.74 -16.09
CA GLN A 157 -3.72 -7.79 -15.41
C GLN A 157 -2.80 -8.72 -14.60
N ALA A 158 -1.69 -9.16 -15.18
CA ALA A 158 -0.73 -10.03 -14.49
C ALA A 158 -0.07 -9.31 -13.29
N SER A 159 0.35 -8.05 -13.48
CA SER A 159 0.91 -7.26 -12.40
C SER A 159 -0.12 -6.95 -11.30
N PHE A 160 -1.41 -6.79 -11.65
CA PHE A 160 -2.48 -6.64 -10.67
C PHE A 160 -2.63 -7.89 -9.80
N ILE A 161 -2.66 -9.08 -10.40
CA ILE A 161 -2.79 -10.34 -9.64
C ILE A 161 -1.62 -10.51 -8.67
N ALA A 162 -0.39 -10.33 -9.14
CA ALA A 162 0.81 -10.42 -8.30
C ALA A 162 0.80 -9.36 -7.19
N TRP A 163 0.46 -8.12 -7.54
CA TRP A 163 0.36 -7.01 -6.62
C TRP A 163 -0.71 -7.25 -5.56
N PHE A 164 -1.91 -7.71 -5.95
CA PHE A 164 -3.03 -7.94 -5.04
C PHE A 164 -2.69 -8.98 -3.98
N ALA A 165 -2.09 -10.11 -4.37
CA ALA A 165 -1.65 -11.14 -3.43
C ALA A 165 -0.65 -10.59 -2.39
N LEU A 166 0.35 -9.83 -2.84
CA LEU A 166 1.35 -9.22 -1.96
C LEU A 166 0.76 -8.08 -1.10
N ALA A 167 -0.15 -7.28 -1.68
CA ALA A 167 -0.78 -6.17 -0.99
C ALA A 167 -1.71 -6.62 0.14
N VAL A 168 -2.45 -7.70 -0.04
CA VAL A 168 -3.31 -8.26 1.03
C VAL A 168 -2.46 -8.59 2.26
N VAL A 169 -1.34 -9.31 2.09
CA VAL A 169 -0.43 -9.63 3.20
C VAL A 169 0.16 -8.35 3.81
N HIS A 170 0.62 -7.43 2.97
CA HIS A 170 1.20 -6.17 3.44
C HIS A 170 0.19 -5.32 4.24
N ILE A 171 -1.04 -5.20 3.74
CA ILE A 171 -2.10 -4.45 4.42
C ILE A 171 -2.45 -5.13 5.75
N ALA A 172 -2.65 -6.44 5.77
CA ALA A 172 -2.97 -7.18 6.99
C ALA A 172 -1.94 -6.91 8.11
N VAL A 173 -0.64 -6.94 7.78
CA VAL A 173 0.43 -6.71 8.76
C VAL A 173 0.53 -5.24 9.19
N TYR A 174 0.44 -4.30 8.26
CA TYR A 174 0.77 -2.89 8.55
C TYR A 174 -0.44 -1.99 8.81
N PHE A 175 -1.66 -2.43 8.53
CA PHE A 175 -2.87 -1.62 8.70
C PHE A 175 -3.13 -1.18 10.14
N PRO A 176 -3.00 -2.06 11.17
CA PRO A 176 -3.16 -1.64 12.56
C PRO A 176 -2.17 -0.52 12.95
N LYS A 177 -0.91 -0.65 12.53
CA LYS A 177 0.12 0.37 12.77
C LYS A 177 -0.18 1.68 12.01
N ALA A 178 -0.69 1.58 10.78
CA ALA A 178 -1.07 2.74 9.99
C ALA A 178 -2.25 3.49 10.61
N LEU A 179 -3.27 2.77 11.09
CA LEU A 179 -4.40 3.36 11.82
C LEU A 179 -3.94 4.05 13.10
N TYR A 180 -3.10 3.41 13.90
CA TYR A 180 -2.60 3.97 15.14
C TYR A 180 -1.81 5.27 14.90
N GLN A 181 -0.87 5.26 13.95
CA GLN A 181 0.04 6.39 13.73
C GLN A 181 -0.55 7.46 12.81
N GLY A 182 -1.21 7.07 11.72
CA GLY A 182 -1.81 7.98 10.75
C GLY A 182 -3.13 8.57 11.25
N GLY A 183 -3.99 7.76 11.87
CA GLY A 183 -5.23 8.21 12.50
C GLY A 183 -4.97 9.22 13.61
N GLY A 184 -3.87 9.06 14.37
CA GLY A 184 -3.44 10.05 15.37
C GLY A 184 -3.10 11.42 14.76
N GLU A 185 -2.55 11.48 13.55
CA GLU A 185 -2.29 12.74 12.83
C GLU A 185 -3.61 13.43 12.42
N LEU A 186 -4.61 12.67 12.02
CA LEU A 186 -5.94 13.18 11.64
C LEU A 186 -6.81 13.56 12.84
N GLY A 187 -6.39 13.22 14.08
CA GLY A 187 -7.15 13.49 15.28
C GLY A 187 -8.35 12.56 15.47
N LEU A 188 -8.39 11.43 14.77
CA LEU A 188 -9.38 10.38 14.94
C LEU A 188 -9.17 9.70 16.29
N ARG A 189 -9.94 10.13 17.29
CA ARG A 189 -9.64 9.94 18.72
C ARG A 189 -10.39 8.80 19.38
N SER A 190 -11.19 8.01 18.73
CA SER A 190 -12.17 7.21 19.47
C SER A 190 -12.43 5.80 18.95
N TRP A 191 -11.38 5.04 18.61
CA TRP A 191 -11.60 3.60 18.50
C TRP A 191 -10.77 2.89 19.56
N GLY A 192 -11.41 2.68 20.74
CA GLY A 192 -10.93 1.88 21.85
C GLY A 192 -9.70 2.46 22.59
N ARG A 193 -9.74 2.54 23.89
CA ARG A 193 -8.75 2.79 24.98
C ARG A 193 -7.29 3.16 24.64
N LEU A 194 -6.99 3.69 23.45
CA LEU A 194 -5.67 4.16 23.08
C LEU A 194 -5.51 5.60 23.57
N ARG A 195 -4.76 5.78 24.65
CA ARG A 195 -4.38 7.10 25.18
C ARG A 195 -3.45 7.80 24.19
N PHE A 196 -4.01 8.62 23.31
CA PHE A 196 -3.22 9.53 22.46
C PHE A 196 -2.81 10.77 23.27
N SER A 197 -1.54 11.10 23.24
CA SER A 197 -1.02 12.33 23.86
C SER A 197 -1.73 13.57 23.31
N ARG A 198 -2.11 14.49 24.21
CA ARG A 198 -2.90 15.71 23.92
C ARG A 198 -2.19 16.77 23.09
N ALA A 199 -0.90 16.67 22.87
CA ALA A 199 -0.15 17.69 22.15
C ALA A 199 -0.05 17.35 20.66
N ARG A 200 -0.74 18.11 19.80
CA ARG A 200 -0.46 18.13 18.36
C ARG A 200 0.83 18.94 18.14
N PRO A 201 1.98 18.32 17.84
CA PRO A 201 3.17 19.10 17.56
C PRO A 201 3.00 19.85 16.22
N ARG A 202 3.60 21.03 16.11
CA ARG A 202 3.62 21.82 14.84
C ARG A 202 4.04 20.99 13.61
N ALA A 203 4.88 19.98 13.82
CA ALA A 203 5.31 19.03 12.79
C ALA A 203 4.15 18.17 12.20
N SER A 204 3.02 18.02 12.91
CA SER A 204 1.83 17.34 12.38
C SER A 204 1.19 18.11 11.22
N ARG A 205 1.09 19.45 11.33
CA ARG A 205 0.52 20.29 10.27
C ARG A 205 1.31 20.18 8.97
N LEU A 206 2.64 20.19 9.04
CA LEU A 206 3.49 20.06 7.86
C LEU A 206 3.28 18.71 7.15
N ARG A 207 3.17 17.61 7.90
CA ARG A 207 2.92 16.28 7.32
C ARG A 207 1.56 16.19 6.62
N ILE A 208 0.53 16.78 7.22
CA ILE A 208 -0.81 16.87 6.62
C ILE A 208 -0.74 17.72 5.34
N VAL A 209 -0.09 18.89 5.38
CA VAL A 209 0.08 19.75 4.21
C VAL A 209 0.82 19.03 3.09
N VAL A 210 1.90 18.30 3.39
CA VAL A 210 2.63 17.51 2.41
C VAL A 210 1.74 16.42 1.81
N ALA A 211 1.00 15.67 2.63
CA ALA A 211 0.10 14.62 2.15
C ALA A 211 -1.01 15.19 1.25
N LEU A 212 -1.60 16.31 1.65
CA LEU A 212 -2.61 17.03 0.86
C LEU A 212 -2.04 17.58 -0.45
N ALA A 213 -0.83 18.10 -0.44
CA ALA A 213 -0.17 18.60 -1.66
C ALA A 213 0.02 17.49 -2.70
N PHE A 214 0.40 16.27 -2.26
CA PHE A 214 0.50 15.12 -3.16
C PHE A 214 -0.87 14.61 -3.63
N LEU A 215 -1.89 14.66 -2.78
CA LEU A 215 -3.27 14.34 -3.18
C LEU A 215 -3.79 15.34 -4.23
N LEU A 216 -3.55 16.65 -4.02
CA LEU A 216 -3.86 17.69 -5.01
C LEU A 216 -3.05 17.51 -6.29
N GLY A 217 -1.79 17.06 -6.19
CA GLY A 217 -0.98 16.64 -7.34
C GLY A 217 -1.69 15.55 -8.16
N GLY A 218 -2.42 14.64 -7.51
CA GLY A 218 -3.27 13.64 -8.18
C GLY A 218 -4.35 14.28 -9.05
N VAL A 219 -5.00 15.34 -8.56
CA VAL A 219 -6.00 16.09 -9.35
C VAL A 219 -5.36 16.69 -10.61
N VAL A 220 -4.13 17.22 -10.50
CA VAL A 220 -3.39 17.73 -11.66
C VAL A 220 -3.09 16.61 -12.65
N VAL A 221 -2.65 15.45 -12.18
CA VAL A 221 -2.40 14.28 -13.04
C VAL A 221 -3.68 13.83 -13.75
N VAL A 222 -4.82 13.82 -13.04
CA VAL A 222 -6.15 13.57 -13.65
C VAL A 222 -6.45 14.58 -14.74
N ALA A 223 -6.29 15.87 -14.48
CA ALA A 223 -6.57 16.93 -15.44
C ALA A 223 -5.75 16.76 -16.74
N VAL A 224 -4.45 16.44 -16.61
CA VAL A 224 -3.56 16.18 -17.76
C VAL A 224 -3.92 14.88 -18.47
N GLY A 225 -4.24 13.81 -17.69
CA GLY A 225 -4.52 12.48 -18.20
C GLY A 225 -5.94 12.30 -18.76
N TYR A 226 -6.87 13.19 -18.43
CA TYR A 226 -8.30 13.05 -18.77
C TYR A 226 -8.54 12.88 -20.28
N ARG A 227 -7.76 13.57 -21.12
CA ARG A 227 -7.80 13.46 -22.59
C ARG A 227 -7.63 12.04 -23.12
N TYR A 228 -6.95 11.18 -22.40
CA TYR A 228 -6.72 9.78 -22.79
C TYR A 228 -7.86 8.83 -22.40
N ILE A 229 -8.82 9.29 -21.58
CA ILE A 229 -9.97 8.48 -21.13
C ILE A 229 -11.03 8.35 -22.22
N GLY A 230 -11.27 9.43 -22.98
CA GLY A 230 -12.34 9.50 -24.00
C GLY A 230 -12.34 8.35 -25.01
N PRO A 231 -11.22 8.04 -25.67
CA PRO A 231 -11.13 6.94 -26.66
C PRO A 231 -11.52 5.57 -26.07
N TRP A 232 -11.13 5.30 -24.83
CA TRP A 232 -11.48 4.07 -24.12
C TRP A 232 -12.96 4.00 -23.76
N HIS A 233 -13.52 5.12 -23.32
CA HIS A 233 -14.95 5.19 -23.01
C HIS A 233 -15.80 4.88 -24.24
N GLN A 234 -15.44 5.41 -25.41
CA GLN A 234 -16.13 5.13 -26.67
C GLN A 234 -16.12 3.64 -27.02
N VAL A 235 -14.94 2.99 -26.96
CA VAL A 235 -14.81 1.55 -27.27
C VAL A 235 -15.62 0.69 -26.29
N LEU A 236 -15.58 1.00 -25.01
CA LEU A 236 -16.27 0.20 -23.99
C LEU A 236 -17.79 0.39 -24.02
N THR A 237 -18.27 1.54 -24.46
CA THR A 237 -19.72 1.82 -24.55
C THR A 237 -20.31 1.45 -25.90
N GLN A 238 -19.55 1.60 -26.99
CA GLN A 238 -20.02 1.36 -28.37
C GLN A 238 -19.63 -0.01 -28.90
N GLY A 239 -18.50 -0.57 -28.45
CA GLY A 239 -17.97 -1.86 -28.93
C GLY A 239 -18.81 -3.07 -28.57
N PHE A 240 -19.70 -2.98 -27.60
CA PHE A 240 -20.69 -4.01 -27.29
C PHE A 240 -21.93 -3.95 -28.19
N GLY A 241 -22.12 -2.85 -28.96
CA GLY A 241 -23.26 -2.66 -29.86
C GLY A 241 -23.03 -3.15 -31.30
N LEU A 242 -21.77 -3.37 -31.72
CA LEU A 242 -21.42 -3.73 -33.11
C LEU A 242 -21.09 -5.20 -33.34
N ALA A 243 -21.14 -6.04 -32.32
CA ALA A 243 -20.91 -7.50 -32.44
C ALA A 243 -22.18 -8.30 -32.78
N HIS A 244 -23.29 -7.64 -33.10
CA HIS A 244 -24.57 -8.29 -33.44
C HIS A 244 -25.12 -7.84 -34.81
N HIS A 245 -24.25 -7.63 -35.82
CA HIS A 245 -24.68 -7.52 -37.20
C HIS A 245 -23.83 -8.44 -38.09
#